data_6e6f0bca541f0de226683af555183d22
#
_entry.id   6e6f0bca541f0de226683af555183d22
#
_cell.length_a   1.000
_cell.length_b   1.000
_cell.length_c   1.000
_cell.angle_alpha   90.00
_cell.angle_beta   90.00
_cell.angle_gamma   90.00
#
_symmetry.space_group_name_H-M   'P 1'
#
loop_
_entity.id
_entity.type
_entity.pdbx_description
1 polymer ?
#
loop_
_entity_poly.entity_id
_entity_poly.type
_entity_poly.pdbx_seq_one_letter_code
_entity_poly.pdbx_strand_id
1 'polypeptide(L)'
;MKYLLLILFLNISQTGNILVTKNLDYAILAGGCFWCVEADFEKLNGVVEAISGYTGGDMNYPTYRNHGRHIEAVKISFDPEVISYSEILNHYWYNIDPTDTDGQFCDRGNSYRAVIFAKADQLEEARISKKKISKDKPFKAPISVPVLKSKRFWVAEDYHQDYYKKNPIRYNYYRKGCKRDAILKRLWKKVG
;
A
#
# COMPACT_ATOMS: atom_id res chain seq x y z
N MET A 1 63.98 -1.58 -48.20
CA MET A 1 63.47 -1.19 -46.88
C MET A 1 61.96 -1.50 -46.85
N LYS A 2 61.59 -2.59 -46.14
CA LYS A 2 60.18 -3.02 -45.99
C LYS A 2 59.71 -2.59 -44.62
N TYR A 3 58.73 -1.64 -44.59
CA TYR A 3 58.08 -1.23 -43.34
C TYR A 3 56.97 -2.24 -43.00
N LEU A 4 57.15 -2.94 -41.86
CA LEU A 4 56.19 -3.87 -41.28
C LEU A 4 55.23 -3.00 -40.41
N LEU A 5 53.96 -2.85 -40.85
CA LEU A 5 52.93 -2.17 -40.07
C LEU A 5 52.36 -3.18 -39.05
N LEU A 6 52.63 -2.89 -37.79
CA LEU A 6 52.09 -3.66 -36.66
C LEU A 6 50.69 -3.11 -36.33
N ILE A 7 49.63 -3.83 -36.70
CA ILE A 7 48.26 -3.47 -36.36
C ILE A 7 47.97 -4.02 -34.97
N LEU A 8 47.86 -3.11 -33.97
CA LEU A 8 47.43 -3.43 -32.61
C LEU A 8 45.90 -3.54 -32.62
N PHE A 9 45.36 -4.76 -32.44
CA PHE A 9 43.95 -4.97 -32.15
C PHE A 9 43.66 -4.64 -30.69
N LEU A 10 43.02 -3.52 -30.41
CA LEU A 10 42.41 -3.24 -29.11
C LEU A 10 41.13 -4.07 -28.99
N ASN A 11 41.14 -5.12 -28.17
CA ASN A 11 39.96 -5.79 -27.71
C ASN A 11 39.21 -4.89 -26.72
N ILE A 12 38.18 -4.16 -27.17
CA ILE A 12 37.23 -3.45 -26.32
C ILE A 12 36.27 -4.51 -25.77
N SER A 13 36.51 -4.91 -24.53
CA SER A 13 35.57 -5.76 -23.78
C SER A 13 34.35 -4.91 -23.44
N GLN A 14 33.25 -5.05 -24.17
CA GLN A 14 31.98 -4.47 -23.81
C GLN A 14 31.38 -5.28 -22.64
N THR A 15 31.60 -4.82 -21.42
CA THR A 15 30.81 -5.26 -20.26
C THR A 15 29.41 -4.69 -20.41
N GLY A 16 28.50 -5.48 -21.01
CA GLY A 16 27.09 -5.14 -21.07
C GLY A 16 26.54 -5.08 -19.66
N ASN A 17 26.17 -3.90 -19.18
CA ASN A 17 25.34 -3.75 -17.99
C ASN A 17 23.98 -4.38 -18.30
N ILE A 18 23.76 -5.60 -17.82
CA ILE A 18 22.44 -6.21 -17.82
C ILE A 18 21.62 -5.40 -16.80
N LEU A 19 20.74 -4.54 -17.30
CA LEU A 19 19.72 -3.90 -16.48
C LEU A 19 18.76 -5.01 -16.01
N VAL A 20 19.00 -5.52 -14.80
CA VAL A 20 18.06 -6.42 -14.15
C VAL A 20 16.82 -5.60 -13.83
N THR A 21 15.79 -5.70 -14.66
CA THR A 21 14.48 -5.12 -14.36
C THR A 21 13.89 -5.91 -13.20
N LYS A 22 13.81 -5.30 -12.02
CA LYS A 22 13.13 -5.91 -10.87
C LYS A 22 11.68 -6.20 -11.23
N ASN A 23 11.27 -7.45 -11.07
CA ASN A 23 9.87 -7.84 -11.26
C ASN A 23 9.07 -7.46 -10.00
N LEU A 24 8.59 -6.22 -9.96
CA LEU A 24 7.79 -5.71 -8.85
C LEU A 24 6.36 -6.25 -8.90
N ASP A 25 5.81 -6.56 -7.75
CA ASP A 25 4.38 -6.81 -7.58
C ASP A 25 3.70 -5.62 -6.87
N TYR A 26 2.37 -5.62 -6.78
CA TYR A 26 1.64 -4.58 -6.08
C TYR A 26 0.42 -5.10 -5.32
N ALA A 27 0.09 -4.42 -4.22
CA ALA A 27 -1.16 -4.55 -3.47
C ALA A 27 -1.98 -3.25 -3.58
N ILE A 28 -3.31 -3.35 -3.49
CA ILE A 28 -4.20 -2.17 -3.38
C ILE A 28 -5.00 -2.32 -2.09
N LEU A 29 -4.77 -1.43 -1.13
CA LEU A 29 -5.31 -1.50 0.21
C LEU A 29 -5.95 -0.16 0.61
N ALA A 30 -7.15 -0.23 1.17
CA ALA A 30 -7.87 0.90 1.74
C ALA A 30 -7.93 0.76 3.26
N GLY A 31 -7.64 1.81 4.01
CA GLY A 31 -7.54 1.78 5.48
C GLY A 31 -7.80 3.13 6.12
N GLY A 32 -8.82 3.86 5.66
CA GLY A 32 -9.11 5.25 6.04
C GLY A 32 -8.35 6.23 5.17
N CYS A 33 -8.01 7.38 5.73
CA CYS A 33 -7.23 8.40 5.04
C CYS A 33 -5.98 7.82 4.37
N PHE A 34 -5.88 7.96 3.06
CA PHE A 34 -4.79 7.41 2.27
C PHE A 34 -3.40 8.00 2.63
N TRP A 35 -3.32 9.24 3.15
CA TRP A 35 -2.05 9.80 3.66
C TRP A 35 -1.46 8.95 4.79
N CYS A 36 -2.33 8.41 5.67
CA CYS A 36 -1.90 7.55 6.76
C CYS A 36 -1.45 6.18 6.25
N VAL A 37 -2.23 5.59 5.33
CA VAL A 37 -1.91 4.29 4.74
C VAL A 37 -0.60 4.37 3.96
N GLU A 38 -0.41 5.39 3.10
CA GLU A 38 0.82 5.64 2.38
C GLU A 38 2.03 5.74 3.32
N ALA A 39 1.94 6.59 4.36
CA ALA A 39 3.00 6.76 5.35
C ALA A 39 3.33 5.50 6.15
N ASP A 40 2.35 4.62 6.36
CA ASP A 40 2.55 3.38 7.10
C ASP A 40 3.27 2.34 6.24
N PHE A 41 3.01 2.30 4.93
CA PHE A 41 3.61 1.31 4.02
C PHE A 41 4.96 1.71 3.44
N GLU A 42 5.19 2.97 3.13
CA GLU A 42 6.48 3.41 2.56
C GLU A 42 7.70 3.14 3.46
N LYS A 43 7.49 2.90 4.74
CA LYS A 43 8.55 2.60 5.71
C LYS A 43 8.98 1.14 5.71
N LEU A 44 8.25 0.28 5.03
CA LEU A 44 8.55 -1.15 5.01
C LEU A 44 9.71 -1.45 4.07
N ASN A 45 10.67 -2.21 4.58
CA ASN A 45 11.72 -2.76 3.72
C ASN A 45 11.09 -3.66 2.64
N GLY A 46 11.47 -3.45 1.38
CA GLY A 46 10.90 -4.15 0.23
C GLY A 46 9.76 -3.40 -0.46
N VAL A 47 9.13 -2.41 0.18
CA VAL A 47 8.22 -1.49 -0.49
C VAL A 47 9.04 -0.48 -1.28
N VAL A 48 8.74 -0.38 -2.58
CA VAL A 48 9.44 0.51 -3.52
C VAL A 48 8.72 1.83 -3.68
N GLU A 49 7.37 1.78 -3.65
CA GLU A 49 6.52 2.94 -3.85
C GLU A 49 5.14 2.70 -3.24
N ALA A 50 4.52 3.74 -2.68
CA ALA A 50 3.14 3.74 -2.25
C ALA A 50 2.43 4.98 -2.83
N ILE A 51 1.38 4.77 -3.64
CA ILE A 51 0.67 5.82 -4.35
C ILE A 51 -0.74 5.93 -3.81
N SER A 52 -1.11 7.11 -3.30
CA SER A 52 -2.48 7.44 -2.88
C SER A 52 -3.41 7.58 -4.08
N GLY A 53 -4.65 7.08 -3.97
CA GLY A 53 -5.62 7.12 -5.05
C GLY A 53 -7.01 6.65 -4.68
N TYR A 54 -7.80 6.38 -5.70
CA TYR A 54 -9.23 6.03 -5.59
C TYR A 54 -9.53 4.74 -6.35
N THR A 55 -10.32 3.85 -5.76
CA THR A 55 -10.76 2.61 -6.42
C THR A 55 -12.10 2.10 -5.87
N GLY A 56 -12.64 1.06 -6.46
CA GLY A 56 -13.85 0.36 -6.02
C GLY A 56 -15.17 0.94 -6.52
N GLY A 57 -15.23 2.21 -6.87
CA GLY A 57 -16.38 2.86 -7.51
C GLY A 57 -16.44 2.63 -9.02
N ASP A 58 -17.41 3.31 -9.68
CA ASP A 58 -17.65 3.19 -11.11
C ASP A 58 -17.47 4.52 -11.86
N MET A 59 -17.18 5.62 -11.15
CA MET A 59 -16.92 6.93 -11.73
C MET A 59 -15.56 6.92 -12.47
N ASN A 60 -15.53 7.50 -13.67
CA ASN A 60 -14.27 7.77 -14.36
C ASN A 60 -13.68 9.11 -13.91
N TYR A 61 -12.35 9.17 -13.82
CA TYR A 61 -11.60 10.38 -13.46
C TYR A 61 -12.04 10.99 -12.12
N PRO A 62 -12.06 10.19 -11.03
CA PRO A 62 -12.41 10.71 -9.71
C PRO A 62 -11.39 11.75 -9.26
N THR A 63 -11.86 12.69 -8.45
CA THR A 63 -11.04 13.71 -7.77
C THR A 63 -11.36 13.72 -6.29
N TYR A 64 -10.52 14.34 -5.48
CA TYR A 64 -10.77 14.46 -4.04
C TYR A 64 -12.14 15.09 -3.71
N ARG A 65 -12.55 16.08 -4.50
CA ARG A 65 -13.84 16.77 -4.31
C ARG A 65 -15.04 15.98 -4.83
N ASN A 66 -14.80 15.10 -5.79
CA ASN A 66 -15.86 14.28 -6.40
C ASN A 66 -15.27 12.92 -6.86
N HIS A 67 -15.35 11.92 -5.99
CA HIS A 67 -14.92 10.56 -6.28
C HIS A 67 -16.09 9.54 -6.20
N GLY A 68 -17.33 10.03 -6.15
CA GLY A 68 -18.53 9.21 -6.18
C GLY A 68 -18.53 8.14 -5.07
N ARG A 69 -18.60 6.87 -5.46
CA ARG A 69 -18.54 5.73 -4.52
C ARG A 69 -17.14 5.10 -4.42
N HIS A 70 -16.10 5.73 -4.98
CA HIS A 70 -14.75 5.27 -4.77
C HIS A 70 -14.33 5.37 -3.30
N ILE A 71 -13.38 4.53 -2.94
CA ILE A 71 -12.74 4.48 -1.63
C ILE A 71 -11.32 5.02 -1.78
N GLU A 72 -10.85 5.81 -0.82
CA GLU A 72 -9.45 6.17 -0.71
C GLU A 72 -8.62 4.92 -0.47
N ALA A 73 -7.64 4.69 -1.31
CA ALA A 73 -6.80 3.51 -1.26
C ALA A 73 -5.35 3.86 -1.63
N VAL A 74 -4.43 2.96 -1.30
CA VAL A 74 -3.03 3.07 -1.66
C VAL A 74 -2.65 1.87 -2.51
N LYS A 75 -1.99 2.13 -3.66
CA LYS A 75 -1.32 1.13 -4.46
C LYS A 75 0.12 1.03 -3.99
N ILE A 76 0.50 -0.12 -3.47
CA ILE A 76 1.79 -0.40 -2.83
C ILE A 76 2.58 -1.30 -3.77
N SER A 77 3.60 -0.77 -4.44
CA SER A 77 4.53 -1.53 -5.26
C SER A 77 5.66 -2.08 -4.39
N PHE A 78 5.94 -3.37 -4.47
CA PHE A 78 6.92 -4.02 -3.63
C PHE A 78 7.76 -5.04 -4.40
N ASP A 79 8.95 -5.31 -3.88
CA ASP A 79 9.86 -6.36 -4.37
C ASP A 79 9.51 -7.69 -3.69
N PRO A 80 8.93 -8.66 -4.42
CA PRO A 80 8.50 -9.93 -3.83
C PRO A 80 9.66 -10.82 -3.34
N GLU A 81 10.91 -10.51 -3.71
CA GLU A 81 12.09 -11.19 -3.19
C GLU A 81 12.50 -10.65 -1.80
N VAL A 82 11.99 -9.46 -1.41
CA VAL A 82 12.32 -8.81 -0.13
C VAL A 82 11.14 -8.87 0.85
N ILE A 83 9.92 -8.65 0.36
CA ILE A 83 8.69 -8.69 1.16
C ILE A 83 7.56 -9.37 0.37
N SER A 84 6.91 -10.35 0.97
CA SER A 84 5.80 -11.08 0.35
C SER A 84 4.47 -10.31 0.46
N TYR A 85 3.50 -10.66 -0.40
CA TYR A 85 2.13 -10.14 -0.29
C TYR A 85 1.49 -10.48 1.07
N SER A 86 1.78 -11.66 1.63
CA SER A 86 1.34 -12.07 2.97
C SER A 86 1.86 -11.14 4.07
N GLU A 87 3.12 -10.70 3.98
CA GLU A 87 3.69 -9.75 4.94
C GLU A 87 3.10 -8.34 4.77
N ILE A 88 2.84 -7.90 3.54
CA ILE A 88 2.09 -6.66 3.26
C ILE A 88 0.70 -6.73 3.92
N LEU A 89 -0.04 -7.84 3.77
CA LEU A 89 -1.35 -8.02 4.40
C LEU A 89 -1.24 -8.10 5.92
N ASN A 90 -0.20 -8.73 6.45
CA ASN A 90 0.03 -8.77 7.89
C ASN A 90 0.24 -7.36 8.46
N HIS A 91 1.09 -6.55 7.81
CA HIS A 91 1.26 -5.15 8.19
C HIS A 91 -0.05 -4.36 8.11
N TYR A 92 -0.85 -4.57 7.06
CA TYR A 92 -2.14 -3.92 6.89
C TYR A 92 -3.07 -4.14 8.07
N TRP A 93 -3.25 -5.41 8.52
CA TRP A 93 -4.16 -5.73 9.62
C TRP A 93 -3.85 -4.97 10.90
N TYR A 94 -2.58 -4.82 11.25
CA TYR A 94 -2.16 -4.11 12.47
C TYR A 94 -2.21 -2.58 12.35
N ASN A 95 -2.44 -2.05 11.15
CA ASN A 95 -2.52 -0.61 10.89
C ASN A 95 -3.94 -0.10 10.60
N ILE A 96 -4.96 -0.93 10.82
CA ILE A 96 -6.37 -0.55 10.70
C ILE A 96 -7.17 -0.98 11.93
N ASP A 97 -8.35 -0.38 12.10
CA ASP A 97 -9.42 -0.96 12.92
C ASP A 97 -10.29 -1.86 12.02
N PRO A 98 -10.08 -3.19 12.06
CA PRO A 98 -10.79 -4.08 11.15
C PRO A 98 -12.23 -4.36 11.58
N THR A 99 -12.69 -3.78 12.68
CA THR A 99 -14.05 -3.92 13.20
C THR A 99 -14.97 -2.76 12.76
N ASP A 100 -14.37 -1.65 12.31
CA ASP A 100 -15.11 -0.46 11.87
C ASP A 100 -15.73 -0.68 10.48
N THR A 101 -17.04 -0.52 10.38
CA THR A 101 -17.83 -0.73 9.14
C THR A 101 -18.09 0.54 8.36
N ASP A 102 -17.87 1.71 8.97
CA ASP A 102 -18.30 3.02 8.42
C ASP A 102 -17.16 4.04 8.32
N GLY A 103 -15.94 3.59 8.33
CA GLY A 103 -14.76 4.45 8.19
C GLY A 103 -13.55 3.90 8.90
N GLN A 104 -12.66 4.81 9.31
CA GLN A 104 -11.49 4.48 10.12
C GLN A 104 -11.15 5.66 11.04
N PHE A 105 -11.10 5.41 12.33
CA PHE A 105 -10.73 6.39 13.35
C PHE A 105 -11.66 7.62 13.33
N CYS A 106 -11.14 8.80 12.96
CA CYS A 106 -11.94 10.04 12.87
C CYS A 106 -12.56 10.25 11.48
N ASP A 107 -12.14 9.49 10.47
CA ASP A 107 -12.64 9.62 9.10
C ASP A 107 -13.86 8.72 8.92
N ARG A 108 -15.00 9.31 8.58
CA ARG A 108 -16.28 8.61 8.52
C ARG A 108 -16.83 8.59 7.10
N GLY A 109 -17.59 7.57 6.79
CA GLY A 109 -18.27 7.39 5.52
C GLY A 109 -17.56 6.41 4.57
N ASN A 110 -18.24 6.12 3.46
CA ASN A 110 -17.84 5.07 2.51
C ASN A 110 -16.40 5.21 1.98
N SER A 111 -15.95 6.44 1.77
CA SER A 111 -14.61 6.72 1.23
C SER A 111 -13.47 6.25 2.13
N TYR A 112 -13.73 6.10 3.42
CA TYR A 112 -12.73 5.78 4.43
C TYR A 112 -12.82 4.37 4.99
N ARG A 113 -13.61 3.50 4.37
CA ARG A 113 -13.73 2.10 4.81
C ARG A 113 -12.45 1.31 4.53
N ALA A 114 -12.15 0.37 5.43
CA ALA A 114 -11.08 -0.59 5.21
C ALA A 114 -11.52 -1.66 4.21
N VAL A 115 -10.72 -1.88 3.15
CA VAL A 115 -10.99 -2.87 2.08
C VAL A 115 -9.67 -3.40 1.53
N ILE A 116 -9.60 -4.69 1.25
CA ILE A 116 -8.53 -5.31 0.46
C ILE A 116 -9.03 -5.47 -0.97
N PHE A 117 -8.39 -4.81 -1.94
CA PHE A 117 -8.66 -4.97 -3.37
C PHE A 117 -7.58 -5.87 -3.98
N ALA A 118 -7.88 -7.17 -4.09
CA ALA A 118 -6.94 -8.19 -4.51
C ALA A 118 -7.01 -8.45 -6.03
N LYS A 119 -5.86 -8.63 -6.67
CA LYS A 119 -5.76 -9.18 -8.03
C LYS A 119 -6.33 -10.61 -8.05
N ALA A 120 -6.58 -11.15 -9.24
CA ALA A 120 -7.16 -12.50 -9.37
C ALA A 120 -6.29 -13.58 -8.70
N ASP A 121 -4.98 -13.48 -8.85
CA ASP A 121 -3.96 -14.36 -8.28
C ASP A 121 -3.75 -14.17 -6.77
N GLN A 122 -4.10 -12.99 -6.22
CA GLN A 122 -3.96 -12.64 -4.80
C GLN A 122 -5.22 -12.93 -3.96
N LEU A 123 -6.37 -13.20 -4.59
CA LEU A 123 -7.67 -13.31 -3.90
C LEU A 123 -7.68 -14.38 -2.82
N GLU A 124 -7.12 -15.55 -3.11
CA GLU A 124 -7.14 -16.66 -2.14
C GLU A 124 -6.21 -16.38 -0.96
N GLU A 125 -5.02 -15.86 -1.21
CA GLU A 125 -4.06 -15.47 -0.16
C GLU A 125 -4.66 -14.39 0.75
N ALA A 126 -5.36 -13.39 0.18
CA ALA A 126 -6.05 -12.36 0.96
C ALA A 126 -7.16 -12.93 1.85
N ARG A 127 -7.92 -13.93 1.37
CA ARG A 127 -8.94 -14.62 2.17
C ARG A 127 -8.33 -15.46 3.29
N ILE A 128 -7.23 -16.16 3.00
CA ILE A 128 -6.48 -16.93 4.01
C ILE A 128 -5.95 -15.99 5.07
N SER A 129 -5.36 -14.86 4.70
CA SER A 129 -4.88 -13.83 5.62
C SER A 129 -6.01 -13.30 6.52
N LYS A 130 -7.19 -12.97 5.93
CA LYS A 130 -8.37 -12.57 6.71
C LYS A 130 -8.82 -13.66 7.70
N LYS A 131 -8.84 -14.92 7.27
CA LYS A 131 -9.21 -16.05 8.14
C LYS A 131 -8.22 -16.22 9.29
N LYS A 132 -6.92 -16.07 9.01
CA LYS A 132 -5.86 -16.15 10.01
C LYS A 132 -6.03 -15.05 11.07
N ILE A 133 -6.09 -13.78 10.66
CA ILE A 133 -6.23 -12.66 11.60
C ILE A 133 -7.54 -12.74 12.40
N SER A 134 -8.62 -13.28 11.82
CA SER A 134 -9.89 -13.48 12.53
C SER A 134 -9.77 -14.46 13.70
N LYS A 135 -8.82 -15.40 13.64
CA LYS A 135 -8.53 -16.34 14.75
C LYS A 135 -7.56 -15.75 15.76
N ASP A 136 -6.55 -15.01 15.28
CA ASP A 136 -5.39 -14.59 16.06
C ASP A 136 -5.60 -13.23 16.75
N LYS A 137 -6.65 -12.49 16.40
CA LYS A 137 -6.96 -11.16 16.94
C LYS A 137 -7.25 -11.20 18.46
N PRO A 138 -6.81 -10.20 19.23
CA PRO A 138 -6.98 -10.18 20.68
C PRO A 138 -8.36 -9.67 21.16
N PHE A 139 -9.27 -9.34 20.26
CA PHE A 139 -10.60 -8.79 20.55
C PHE A 139 -11.73 -9.70 20.02
N LYS A 140 -12.94 -9.56 20.59
CA LYS A 140 -14.09 -10.43 20.25
C LYS A 140 -14.82 -10.00 18.98
N ALA A 141 -14.86 -8.69 18.68
CA ALA A 141 -15.61 -8.14 17.54
C ALA A 141 -15.18 -8.80 16.21
N PRO A 142 -16.11 -9.05 15.26
CA PRO A 142 -15.78 -9.66 14.00
C PRO A 142 -14.96 -8.75 13.10
N ILE A 143 -14.20 -9.35 12.17
CA ILE A 143 -13.49 -8.62 11.10
C ILE A 143 -14.49 -8.25 10.01
N SER A 144 -14.73 -6.95 9.83
CA SER A 144 -15.68 -6.39 8.85
C SER A 144 -15.06 -6.10 7.47
N VAL A 145 -13.74 -6.13 7.36
CA VAL A 145 -13.00 -5.79 6.14
C VAL A 145 -13.32 -6.75 4.99
N PRO A 146 -13.90 -6.29 3.87
CA PRO A 146 -14.14 -7.13 2.72
C PRO A 146 -12.85 -7.36 1.91
N VAL A 147 -12.77 -8.54 1.28
CA VAL A 147 -11.78 -8.86 0.24
C VAL A 147 -12.51 -8.85 -1.09
N LEU A 148 -12.23 -7.88 -1.92
CA LEU A 148 -12.89 -7.65 -3.20
C LEU A 148 -11.89 -7.83 -4.35
N LYS A 149 -12.40 -8.22 -5.52
CA LYS A 149 -11.57 -8.19 -6.75
C LYS A 149 -11.19 -6.75 -7.07
N SER A 150 -9.93 -6.52 -7.39
CA SER A 150 -9.43 -5.20 -7.77
C SER A 150 -10.16 -4.66 -9.00
N LYS A 151 -10.50 -3.39 -8.96
CA LYS A 151 -10.98 -2.58 -10.07
C LYS A 151 -9.88 -1.60 -10.51
N ARG A 152 -10.19 -0.77 -11.50
CA ARG A 152 -9.28 0.30 -11.94
C ARG A 152 -8.90 1.18 -10.74
N PHE A 153 -7.61 1.41 -10.60
CA PHE A 153 -7.04 2.35 -9.65
C PHE A 153 -6.81 3.68 -10.34
N TRP A 154 -7.23 4.77 -9.72
CA TRP A 154 -7.06 6.12 -10.17
C TRP A 154 -6.12 6.84 -9.21
N VAL A 155 -5.01 7.32 -9.72
CA VAL A 155 -4.03 8.07 -8.91
C VAL A 155 -4.69 9.37 -8.42
N ALA A 156 -4.52 9.70 -7.15
CA ALA A 156 -4.97 10.96 -6.60
C ALA A 156 -4.05 12.10 -7.04
N GLU A 157 -4.52 13.33 -6.85
CA GLU A 157 -3.82 14.53 -7.24
C GLU A 157 -2.44 14.65 -6.55
N ASP A 158 -1.47 15.27 -7.21
CA ASP A 158 -0.07 15.34 -6.77
C ASP A 158 0.12 15.92 -5.36
N TYR A 159 -0.78 16.81 -4.93
CA TYR A 159 -0.71 17.39 -3.59
C TYR A 159 -1.10 16.40 -2.48
N HIS A 160 -1.66 15.24 -2.84
CA HIS A 160 -1.93 14.14 -1.90
C HIS A 160 -0.77 13.16 -1.78
N GLN A 161 0.07 13.04 -2.81
CA GLN A 161 1.22 12.13 -2.78
C GLN A 161 2.28 12.62 -1.81
N ASP A 162 2.87 11.73 -1.03
CA ASP A 162 3.90 12.05 -0.02
C ASP A 162 3.45 13.13 0.98
N TYR A 163 2.14 13.20 1.27
CA TYR A 163 1.61 14.28 2.09
C TYR A 163 2.32 14.39 3.45
N TYR A 164 2.64 13.28 4.07
CA TYR A 164 3.33 13.22 5.35
C TYR A 164 4.77 13.76 5.27
N LYS A 165 5.44 13.69 4.11
CA LYS A 165 6.77 14.26 3.85
C LYS A 165 6.67 15.75 3.50
N LYS A 166 5.71 16.11 2.63
CA LYS A 166 5.53 17.50 2.15
C LYS A 166 4.92 18.42 3.21
N ASN A 167 4.08 17.88 4.10
CA ASN A 167 3.34 18.63 5.12
C ASN A 167 3.43 18.01 6.53
N PRO A 168 4.64 17.77 7.08
CA PRO A 168 4.82 16.94 8.27
C PRO A 168 4.09 17.48 9.51
N ILE A 169 4.04 18.79 9.70
CA ILE A 169 3.36 19.40 10.86
C ILE A 169 1.86 19.16 10.79
N ARG A 170 1.23 19.44 9.64
CA ARG A 170 -0.23 19.25 9.44
C ARG A 170 -0.60 17.77 9.52
N TYR A 171 0.18 16.91 8.89
CA TYR A 171 -0.02 15.46 8.93
C TYR A 171 0.04 14.92 10.35
N ASN A 172 1.09 15.28 11.12
CA ASN A 172 1.23 14.81 12.49
C ASN A 172 0.11 15.33 13.41
N TYR A 173 -0.32 16.59 13.22
CA TYR A 173 -1.47 17.15 13.96
C TYR A 173 -2.75 16.37 13.65
N TYR A 174 -3.03 16.11 12.38
CA TYR A 174 -4.18 15.32 11.93
C TYR A 174 -4.12 13.88 12.49
N ARG A 175 -3.03 13.14 12.28
CA ARG A 175 -2.89 11.74 12.72
C ARG A 175 -3.05 11.60 14.25
N LYS A 176 -2.46 12.51 15.02
CA LYS A 176 -2.60 12.55 16.49
C LYS A 176 -4.01 12.94 16.90
N GLY A 177 -4.63 13.92 16.25
CA GLY A 177 -6.01 14.36 16.51
C GLY A 177 -7.01 13.22 16.31
N CYS A 178 -6.85 12.42 15.26
CA CYS A 178 -7.63 11.21 15.00
C CYS A 178 -7.33 10.05 15.96
N LYS A 179 -6.32 10.18 16.81
CA LYS A 179 -5.89 9.15 17.79
C LYS A 179 -5.57 7.79 17.16
N ARG A 180 -5.21 7.75 15.85
CA ARG A 180 -5.00 6.51 15.09
C ARG A 180 -4.06 5.56 15.83
N ASP A 181 -2.85 6.00 16.17
CA ASP A 181 -1.83 5.17 16.81
C ASP A 181 -2.25 4.68 18.20
N ALA A 182 -2.94 5.53 18.97
CA ALA A 182 -3.43 5.17 20.31
C ALA A 182 -4.55 4.11 20.25
N ILE A 183 -5.46 4.23 19.26
CA ILE A 183 -6.54 3.26 19.05
C ILE A 183 -5.95 1.93 18.59
N LEU A 184 -5.02 1.92 17.63
CA LEU A 184 -4.35 0.72 17.15
C LEU A 184 -3.60 0.00 18.30
N LYS A 185 -2.82 0.75 19.08
CA LYS A 185 -2.11 0.20 20.24
C LYS A 185 -3.05 -0.46 21.24
N ARG A 186 -4.22 0.15 21.50
CA ARG A 186 -5.22 -0.41 22.41
C ARG A 186 -5.90 -1.64 21.85
N LEU A 187 -6.28 -1.59 20.54
CA LEU A 187 -7.01 -2.65 19.86
C LEU A 187 -6.18 -3.92 19.75
N TRP A 188 -4.92 -3.78 19.32
CA TRP A 188 -4.02 -4.90 19.05
C TRP A 188 -3.16 -5.32 20.25
N LYS A 189 -3.39 -4.72 21.42
CA LYS A 189 -2.71 -5.14 22.66
C LYS A 189 -3.18 -6.55 23.02
N LYS A 190 -2.24 -7.51 23.08
CA LYS A 190 -2.52 -8.84 23.63
C LYS A 190 -2.95 -8.66 25.08
N VAL A 191 -4.12 -9.17 25.43
CA VAL A 191 -4.53 -9.31 26.83
C VAL A 191 -3.68 -10.45 27.39
N GLY A 192 -2.76 -10.11 28.30
CA GLY A 192 -1.94 -11.08 29.04
C GLY A 192 -2.78 -11.85 30.03
#